data_3afa2e0758b0f9a540f50491f08929ec
#
_entry.id   3afa2e0758b0f9a540f50491f08929ec
#
_cell.length_a   1.000
_cell.length_b   1.000
_cell.length_c   1.000
_cell.angle_alpha   90.00
_cell.angle_beta   90.00
_cell.angle_gamma   90.00
#
_symmetry.space_group_name_H-M   'P 1'
#
loop_
_entity.id
_entity.type
_entity.pdbx_description
1 polymer ?
#
loop_
_entity_poly.entity_id
_entity_poly.type
_entity_poly.pdbx_seq_one_letter_code
_entity_poly.pdbx_strand_id
1 'polypeptide(L)'
;TGALATIHATKDVDVMLGVTRGVNTSLKDNNSRPAFHSGLSFPNLAGGKLAIIASTHFGPETPNNNRDYRWLNALVAIYKVSDKLTSTTDLNYVQDDAAKAKGYGVAQYFVYTIDKTLAANFRGEIWRDNNGFFVAQFGNNTDPVRFLRGATFTPDPRTVGGGATTYGALTVG
;
A
#
# COMPACT_ATOMS: atom_id res chain seq x y z
N THR A 1 10.73 -2.29 -12.42
CA THR A 1 11.22 -1.42 -13.53
C THR A 1 10.09 -1.04 -14.45
N GLY A 2 10.06 0.21 -14.91
CA GLY A 2 9.02 0.71 -15.81
C GLY A 2 9.26 2.17 -16.20
N ALA A 3 8.28 2.76 -16.87
CA ALA A 3 8.21 4.18 -17.19
C ALA A 3 6.87 4.73 -16.72
N LEU A 4 6.90 5.91 -16.12
CA LEU A 4 5.71 6.65 -15.69
C LEU A 4 5.81 8.08 -16.26
N ALA A 5 4.74 8.54 -16.88
CA ALA A 5 4.57 9.91 -17.31
C ALA A 5 3.51 10.60 -16.43
N THR A 6 3.79 11.83 -16.05
CA THR A 6 2.81 12.72 -15.42
C THR A 6 2.47 13.84 -16.38
N ILE A 7 1.19 14.01 -16.67
CA ILE A 7 0.64 15.01 -17.56
C ILE A 7 -0.11 16.04 -16.70
N HIS A 8 0.34 17.26 -16.70
CA HIS A 8 -0.36 18.39 -16.07
C HIS A 8 -1.52 18.81 -16.98
N ALA A 9 -2.68 18.14 -16.81
CA ALA A 9 -3.86 18.35 -17.65
C ALA A 9 -4.46 19.74 -17.44
N THR A 10 -4.44 20.23 -16.19
CA THR A 10 -4.80 21.59 -15.80
C THR A 10 -3.89 22.04 -14.66
N LYS A 11 -4.05 23.29 -14.18
CA LYS A 11 -3.35 23.77 -12.97
C LYS A 11 -3.74 23.00 -11.69
N ASP A 12 -4.85 22.26 -11.70
CA ASP A 12 -5.43 21.60 -10.53
C ASP A 12 -5.59 20.09 -10.73
N VAL A 13 -5.17 19.54 -11.90
CA VAL A 13 -5.34 18.12 -12.23
C VAL A 13 -4.11 17.58 -12.93
N ASP A 14 -3.51 16.56 -12.34
CA ASP A 14 -2.47 15.75 -12.96
C ASP A 14 -2.99 14.35 -13.30
N VAL A 15 -2.58 13.85 -14.48
CA VAL A 15 -2.86 12.48 -14.93
C VAL A 15 -1.56 11.71 -14.98
N MET A 16 -1.51 10.57 -14.35
CA MET A 16 -0.35 9.66 -14.36
C MET A 16 -0.65 8.44 -15.20
N LEU A 17 0.25 8.09 -16.12
CA LEU A 17 0.15 6.90 -16.97
C LEU A 17 1.51 6.22 -17.05
N GLY A 18 1.54 4.92 -16.83
CA GLY A 18 2.79 4.17 -16.83
C GLY A 18 2.64 2.71 -17.20
N VAL A 19 3.77 2.13 -17.54
CA VAL A 19 3.93 0.71 -17.85
C VAL A 19 5.07 0.18 -17.00
N THR A 20 4.85 -0.97 -16.36
CA THR A 20 5.83 -1.63 -15.50
C THR A 20 5.92 -3.12 -15.84
N ARG A 21 6.91 -3.80 -15.25
CA ARG A 21 7.03 -5.26 -15.32
C ARG A 21 6.32 -5.99 -14.18
N GLY A 22 5.52 -5.29 -13.39
CA GLY A 22 4.81 -5.82 -12.23
C GLY A 22 5.26 -5.21 -10.92
N VAL A 23 4.53 -5.54 -9.83
CA VAL A 23 4.70 -4.94 -8.50
C VAL A 23 5.97 -5.44 -7.81
N ASN A 24 6.20 -6.74 -7.82
CA ASN A 24 7.30 -7.38 -7.10
C ASN A 24 8.43 -7.84 -8.02
N THR A 25 8.59 -7.20 -9.16
CA THR A 25 9.60 -7.54 -10.17
C THR A 25 10.65 -6.43 -10.29
N SER A 26 11.88 -6.82 -10.58
CA SER A 26 13.00 -5.90 -10.83
C SER A 26 13.38 -5.90 -12.32
N LEU A 27 14.51 -6.48 -12.66
CA LEU A 27 14.99 -6.57 -14.05
C LEU A 27 14.40 -7.77 -14.79
N LYS A 28 14.04 -8.83 -14.07
CA LYS A 28 13.45 -10.04 -14.63
C LYS A 28 11.95 -10.07 -14.33
N ASP A 29 11.14 -10.24 -15.35
CA ASP A 29 9.71 -10.47 -15.24
C ASP A 29 9.42 -11.94 -14.91
N ASN A 30 8.32 -12.19 -14.22
CA ASN A 30 7.86 -13.54 -13.90
C ASN A 30 6.79 -14.07 -14.87
N ASN A 31 6.34 -13.22 -15.78
CA ASN A 31 5.38 -13.54 -16.85
C ASN A 31 5.79 -12.79 -18.14
N SER A 32 4.94 -12.78 -19.17
CA SER A 32 5.26 -12.19 -20.48
C SER A 32 4.40 -10.97 -20.82
N ARG A 33 3.74 -10.38 -19.83
CA ARG A 33 2.84 -9.24 -20.02
C ARG A 33 3.24 -8.05 -19.15
N PRO A 34 3.16 -6.83 -19.68
CA PRO A 34 3.35 -5.65 -18.86
C PRO A 34 2.20 -5.47 -17.89
N ALA A 35 2.48 -4.79 -16.79
CA ALA A 35 1.50 -4.21 -15.91
C ALA A 35 1.37 -2.70 -16.16
N PHE A 36 0.22 -2.13 -15.84
CA PHE A 36 -0.09 -0.73 -16.04
C PHE A 36 -0.23 -0.02 -14.69
N HIS A 37 0.22 1.22 -14.68
CA HIS A 37 0.03 2.13 -13.56
C HIS A 37 -0.65 3.39 -14.07
N SER A 38 -1.73 3.80 -13.41
CA SER A 38 -2.40 5.06 -13.73
C SER A 38 -2.87 5.75 -12.45
N GLY A 39 -3.10 7.05 -12.56
CA GLY A 39 -3.60 7.82 -11.43
C GLY A 39 -4.07 9.21 -11.82
N LEU A 40 -4.80 9.80 -10.89
CA LEU A 40 -5.24 11.20 -10.91
C LEU A 40 -4.77 11.88 -9.63
N SER A 41 -4.28 13.09 -9.76
CA SER A 41 -3.92 13.94 -8.61
C SER A 41 -4.63 15.28 -8.71
N PHE A 42 -5.17 15.71 -7.59
CA PHE A 42 -5.83 16.98 -7.39
C PHE A 42 -5.09 17.74 -6.27
N PRO A 43 -3.98 18.45 -6.61
CA PRO A 43 -3.06 18.99 -5.60
C PRO A 43 -3.60 20.22 -4.84
N ASN A 44 -4.61 20.94 -5.36
CA ASN A 44 -5.00 22.27 -4.91
C ASN A 44 -6.48 22.41 -4.55
N LEU A 45 -7.09 21.40 -3.96
CA LEU A 45 -8.48 21.48 -3.50
C LEU A 45 -8.60 22.32 -2.22
N ALA A 46 -9.79 22.84 -1.96
CA ALA A 46 -10.13 23.63 -0.78
C ALA A 46 -9.14 24.79 -0.52
N GLY A 47 -8.78 25.52 -1.57
CA GLY A 47 -7.84 26.65 -1.46
C GLY A 47 -6.40 26.21 -1.12
N GLY A 48 -5.97 25.03 -1.59
CA GLY A 48 -4.65 24.48 -1.34
C GLY A 48 -4.48 23.77 0.00
N LYS A 49 -5.58 23.58 0.74
CA LYS A 49 -5.57 22.83 2.01
C LYS A 49 -5.71 21.33 1.84
N LEU A 50 -6.29 20.88 0.72
CA LEU A 50 -6.54 19.46 0.46
C LEU A 50 -5.90 19.05 -0.85
N ALA A 51 -5.15 17.94 -0.81
CA ALA A 51 -4.72 17.23 -2.00
C ALA A 51 -5.30 15.82 -1.97
N ILE A 52 -5.75 15.31 -3.12
CA ILE A 52 -6.25 13.96 -3.29
C ILE A 52 -5.48 13.29 -4.42
N ILE A 53 -5.01 12.06 -4.18
CA ILE A 53 -4.33 11.24 -5.18
C ILE A 53 -5.04 9.89 -5.21
N ALA A 54 -5.57 9.53 -6.39
CA ALA A 54 -6.11 8.21 -6.64
C ALA A 54 -5.22 7.50 -7.66
N SER A 55 -4.81 6.28 -7.37
CA SER A 55 -3.97 5.50 -8.27
C SER A 55 -4.41 4.05 -8.35
N THR A 56 -4.13 3.43 -9.48
CA THR A 56 -4.29 2.00 -9.70
C THR A 56 -3.06 1.44 -10.38
N HIS A 57 -2.67 0.25 -9.97
CA HIS A 57 -1.72 -0.58 -10.68
C HIS A 57 -2.37 -1.93 -10.96
N PHE A 58 -2.32 -2.40 -12.19
CA PHE A 58 -2.94 -3.67 -12.56
C PHE A 58 -2.14 -4.39 -13.63
N GLY A 59 -2.05 -5.68 -13.49
CA GLY A 59 -1.34 -6.56 -14.41
C GLY A 59 -1.28 -7.99 -13.88
N PRO A 60 -0.82 -8.94 -14.69
CA PRO A 60 -0.57 -10.28 -14.22
C PRO A 60 0.69 -10.30 -13.35
N GLU A 61 0.58 -10.92 -12.17
CA GLU A 61 1.66 -10.98 -11.16
C GLU A 61 2.04 -12.42 -10.78
N THR A 62 1.31 -13.39 -11.32
CA THR A 62 1.57 -14.82 -11.06
C THR A 62 2.55 -15.37 -12.08
N PRO A 63 3.60 -16.10 -11.65
CA PRO A 63 4.58 -16.70 -12.56
C PRO A 63 3.92 -17.57 -13.63
N ASN A 64 4.31 -17.36 -14.90
CA ASN A 64 3.81 -18.09 -16.07
C ASN A 64 2.28 -17.95 -16.32
N ASN A 65 1.65 -16.97 -15.72
CA ASN A 65 0.21 -16.70 -15.89
C ASN A 65 0.02 -15.27 -16.43
N ASN A 66 -0.50 -15.16 -17.65
CA ASN A 66 -0.77 -13.92 -18.36
C ASN A 66 -2.26 -13.53 -18.40
N ARG A 67 -3.11 -14.23 -17.65
CA ARG A 67 -4.57 -14.08 -17.74
C ARG A 67 -5.18 -13.49 -16.47
N ASP A 68 -4.69 -13.91 -15.32
CA ASP A 68 -5.21 -13.47 -14.03
C ASP A 68 -4.47 -12.24 -13.57
N TYR A 69 -5.20 -11.22 -13.21
CA TYR A 69 -4.67 -9.89 -12.87
C TYR A 69 -4.62 -9.68 -11.36
N ARG A 70 -3.64 -8.91 -10.95
CA ARG A 70 -3.62 -8.27 -9.63
C ARG A 70 -3.95 -6.79 -9.80
N TRP A 71 -4.80 -6.29 -8.94
CA TRP A 71 -5.24 -4.91 -8.86
C TRP A 71 -4.77 -4.32 -7.54
N LEU A 72 -4.07 -3.21 -7.60
CA LEU A 72 -3.67 -2.41 -6.45
C LEU A 72 -4.28 -1.03 -6.62
N ASN A 73 -5.14 -0.61 -5.72
CA ASN A 73 -5.79 0.67 -5.77
C ASN A 73 -5.48 1.44 -4.48
N ALA A 74 -5.13 2.70 -4.61
CA ALA A 74 -4.86 3.58 -3.49
C ALA A 74 -5.60 4.90 -3.65
N LEU A 75 -6.11 5.44 -2.55
CA LEU A 75 -6.67 6.78 -2.45
C LEU A 75 -6.03 7.47 -1.25
N VAL A 76 -5.26 8.51 -1.53
CA VAL A 76 -4.58 9.31 -0.51
C VAL A 76 -5.20 10.69 -0.45
N ALA A 77 -5.60 11.11 0.75
CA ALA A 77 -6.07 12.46 1.03
C ALA A 77 -5.12 13.13 2.03
N ILE A 78 -4.53 14.25 1.63
CA ILE A 78 -3.61 15.04 2.46
C ILE A 78 -4.31 16.34 2.80
N TYR A 79 -4.57 16.58 4.08
CA TYR A 79 -5.27 17.76 4.55
C TYR A 79 -4.43 18.58 5.54
N LYS A 80 -4.21 19.84 5.21
CA LYS A 80 -3.57 20.81 6.09
C LYS A 80 -4.61 21.32 7.09
N VAL A 81 -4.65 20.72 8.27
CA VAL A 81 -5.58 21.09 9.35
C VAL A 81 -5.25 22.50 9.88
N SER A 82 -3.95 22.79 10.01
CA SER A 82 -3.41 24.10 10.38
C SER A 82 -2.01 24.29 9.78
N ASP A 83 -1.38 25.43 10.04
CA ASP A 83 0.01 25.69 9.61
C ASP A 83 1.02 24.70 10.21
N LYS A 84 0.65 24.05 11.31
CA LYS A 84 1.52 23.10 12.02
C LYS A 84 1.06 21.66 11.93
N LEU A 85 -0.20 21.37 11.57
CA LEU A 85 -0.77 20.03 11.60
C LEU A 85 -1.23 19.61 10.21
N THR A 86 -0.66 18.52 9.73
CA THR A 86 -1.12 17.83 8.52
C THR A 86 -1.69 16.46 8.88
N SER A 87 -2.84 16.15 8.30
CA SER A 87 -3.51 14.84 8.38
C SER A 87 -3.44 14.17 7.01
N THR A 88 -3.03 12.90 6.97
CA THR A 88 -3.05 12.11 5.73
C THR A 88 -3.81 10.82 5.98
N THR A 89 -4.81 10.58 5.15
CA THR A 89 -5.57 9.32 5.11
C THR A 89 -5.16 8.56 3.87
N ASP A 90 -4.79 7.30 4.03
CA ASP A 90 -4.38 6.41 2.94
C ASP A 90 -5.29 5.17 2.96
N LEU A 91 -6.10 5.02 1.91
CA LEU A 91 -7.00 3.90 1.70
C LEU A 91 -6.42 2.99 0.63
N ASN A 92 -6.32 1.71 0.93
CA ASN A 92 -5.76 0.72 0.03
C ASN A 92 -6.72 -0.44 -0.20
N TYR A 93 -6.80 -0.90 -1.44
CA TYR A 93 -7.50 -2.11 -1.84
C TYR A 93 -6.65 -2.92 -2.80
N VAL A 94 -6.51 -4.20 -2.54
CA VAL A 94 -5.80 -5.14 -3.41
C VAL A 94 -6.68 -6.35 -3.70
N GLN A 95 -6.62 -6.83 -4.94
CA GLN A 95 -7.26 -8.07 -5.38
C GLN A 95 -6.28 -8.84 -6.27
N ASP A 96 -6.24 -10.14 -6.11
CA ASP A 96 -5.51 -11.09 -6.95
C ASP A 96 -6.47 -12.15 -7.50
N ASP A 97 -6.63 -12.18 -8.81
CA ASP A 97 -7.59 -13.08 -9.47
C ASP A 97 -7.10 -14.53 -9.45
N ALA A 98 -5.79 -14.75 -9.57
CA ALA A 98 -5.20 -16.10 -9.54
C ALA A 98 -5.35 -16.76 -8.16
N ALA A 99 -5.09 -15.99 -7.10
CA ALA A 99 -5.23 -16.46 -5.73
C ALA A 99 -6.66 -16.35 -5.21
N LYS A 100 -7.58 -15.70 -5.94
CA LYS A 100 -8.94 -15.33 -5.50
C LYS A 100 -8.94 -14.60 -4.17
N ALA A 101 -7.90 -13.75 -3.97
CA ALA A 101 -7.62 -13.09 -2.71
C ALA A 101 -7.96 -11.61 -2.78
N LYS A 102 -8.38 -11.05 -1.64
CA LYS A 102 -8.69 -9.63 -1.47
C LYS A 102 -8.16 -9.12 -0.15
N GLY A 103 -7.64 -7.90 -0.16
CA GLY A 103 -7.22 -7.18 1.03
C GLY A 103 -7.55 -5.71 0.93
N TYR A 104 -7.76 -5.06 2.07
CA TYR A 104 -8.02 -3.63 2.13
C TYR A 104 -7.61 -3.07 3.50
N GLY A 105 -7.32 -1.79 3.51
CA GLY A 105 -6.92 -1.15 4.73
C GLY A 105 -7.00 0.36 4.69
N VAL A 106 -6.83 0.94 5.86
CA VAL A 106 -6.71 2.37 6.06
C VAL A 106 -5.53 2.65 6.96
N ALA A 107 -4.72 3.63 6.59
CA ALA A 107 -3.72 4.21 7.45
C ALA A 107 -3.99 5.70 7.63
N GLN A 108 -3.92 6.16 8.87
CA GLN A 108 -4.08 7.56 9.24
C GLN A 108 -2.78 8.08 9.81
N TYR A 109 -2.30 9.19 9.25
CA TYR A 109 -1.09 9.86 9.69
C TYR A 109 -1.42 11.25 10.20
N PHE A 110 -0.74 11.67 11.25
CA PHE A 110 -0.69 13.03 11.72
C PHE A 110 0.76 13.47 11.85
N VAL A 111 1.08 14.62 11.27
CA VAL A 111 2.40 15.25 11.37
C VAL A 111 2.21 16.61 12.00
N TYR A 112 2.78 16.82 13.20
CA TYR A 112 2.75 18.08 13.90
C TYR A 112 4.16 18.72 13.88
N THR A 113 4.29 19.83 13.17
CA THR A 113 5.54 20.60 13.10
C THR A 113 5.71 21.44 14.37
N ILE A 114 6.65 21.08 15.21
CA ILE A 114 6.95 21.77 16.46
C ILE A 114 7.71 23.07 16.13
N ASP A 115 8.80 22.93 15.37
CA ASP A 115 9.61 24.04 14.88
C ASP A 115 10.24 23.70 13.51
N LYS A 116 11.26 24.46 13.06
CA LYS A 116 11.91 24.28 11.75
C LYS A 116 12.74 22.98 11.64
N THR A 117 13.05 22.33 12.74
CA THR A 117 13.96 21.18 12.83
C THR A 117 13.29 19.94 13.42
N LEU A 118 12.16 20.11 14.10
CA LEU A 118 11.50 19.05 14.85
C LEU A 118 10.02 18.91 14.45
N ALA A 119 9.59 17.70 14.21
CA ALA A 119 8.19 17.33 14.03
C ALA A 119 7.87 16.06 14.82
N ALA A 120 6.65 15.96 15.33
CA ALA A 120 6.10 14.76 15.92
C ALA A 120 5.20 14.06 14.90
N ASN A 121 5.34 12.74 14.77
CA ASN A 121 4.59 11.93 13.83
C ASN A 121 3.80 10.86 14.59
N PHE A 122 2.58 10.65 14.15
CA PHE A 122 1.72 9.55 14.61
C PHE A 122 1.14 8.83 13.39
N ARG A 123 1.14 7.50 13.43
CA ARG A 123 0.49 6.65 12.43
C ARG A 123 -0.30 5.56 13.10
N GLY A 124 -1.56 5.40 12.72
CA GLY A 124 -2.38 4.24 13.04
C GLY A 124 -2.85 3.58 11.76
N GLU A 125 -2.87 2.25 11.71
CA GLU A 125 -3.39 1.52 10.57
C GLU A 125 -4.14 0.28 10.95
N ILE A 126 -5.10 -0.09 10.09
CA ILE A 126 -5.80 -1.37 10.12
C ILE A 126 -5.79 -1.91 8.69
N TRP A 127 -5.38 -3.17 8.55
CA TRP A 127 -5.37 -3.92 7.31
C TRP A 127 -6.14 -5.22 7.46
N ARG A 128 -7.04 -5.50 6.54
CA ARG A 128 -7.75 -6.76 6.43
C ARG A 128 -7.26 -7.55 5.23
N ASP A 129 -6.72 -8.73 5.47
CA ASP A 129 -6.42 -9.75 4.47
C ASP A 129 -7.48 -10.84 4.56
N ASN A 130 -8.37 -10.90 3.56
CA ASN A 130 -9.49 -11.82 3.59
C ASN A 130 -9.11 -13.29 3.37
N ASN A 131 -7.89 -13.53 2.87
CA ASN A 131 -7.45 -14.85 2.46
C ASN A 131 -6.11 -15.26 3.09
N GLY A 132 -5.46 -14.36 3.85
CA GLY A 132 -4.11 -14.59 4.38
C GLY A 132 -3.05 -14.68 3.28
N PHE A 133 -3.22 -13.93 2.18
CA PHE A 133 -2.36 -14.01 1.00
C PHE A 133 -1.39 -12.83 0.87
N PHE A 134 -1.82 -11.61 1.23
CA PHE A 134 -1.05 -10.39 0.96
C PHE A 134 -0.06 -10.03 2.07
N VAL A 135 -0.36 -10.36 3.30
CA VAL A 135 0.58 -10.18 4.40
C VAL A 135 1.48 -11.41 4.43
N ALA A 136 2.80 -11.17 4.37
CA ALA A 136 3.79 -12.24 4.40
C ALA A 136 3.50 -13.16 5.59
N GLN A 137 3.08 -14.37 5.30
CA GLN A 137 3.09 -15.44 6.25
C GLN A 137 4.56 -15.74 6.49
N PHE A 138 5.07 -15.39 7.66
CA PHE A 138 6.38 -15.87 8.07
C PHE A 138 6.31 -17.38 8.04
N GLY A 139 7.04 -17.99 7.11
CA GLY A 139 7.04 -19.43 6.93
C GLY A 139 7.26 -20.13 8.27
N ASN A 140 6.32 -20.99 8.66
CA ASN A 140 6.28 -21.68 9.95
C ASN A 140 6.14 -20.76 11.18
N ASN A 141 5.71 -19.52 11.01
CA ASN A 141 5.57 -18.55 12.09
C ASN A 141 6.79 -18.51 13.04
N THR A 142 7.97 -18.53 12.45
CA THR A 142 9.20 -18.32 13.19
C THR A 142 9.28 -16.84 13.57
N ASP A 143 8.69 -16.48 14.71
CA ASP A 143 8.96 -15.18 15.34
C ASP A 143 10.42 -15.22 15.85
N PRO A 144 11.37 -14.55 15.18
CA PRO A 144 12.77 -14.60 15.58
C PRO A 144 13.00 -14.02 16.98
N VAL A 145 12.12 -13.11 17.43
CA VAL A 145 12.21 -12.52 18.76
C VAL A 145 11.79 -13.54 19.83
N ARG A 146 10.75 -14.31 19.60
CA ARG A 146 10.33 -15.38 20.50
C ARG A 146 11.37 -16.50 20.54
N PHE A 147 11.94 -16.85 19.40
CA PHE A 147 13.03 -17.83 19.33
C PHE A 147 14.26 -17.39 20.14
N LEU A 148 14.69 -16.14 19.97
CA LEU A 148 15.81 -15.59 20.75
C LEU A 148 15.53 -15.55 22.26
N ARG A 149 14.27 -15.56 22.66
CA ARG A 149 13.84 -15.65 24.06
C ARG A 149 13.63 -17.09 24.54
N GLY A 150 14.03 -18.09 23.76
CA GLY A 150 13.96 -19.51 24.13
C GLY A 150 12.58 -20.14 24.00
N ALA A 151 11.64 -19.50 23.26
CA ALA A 151 10.36 -20.11 22.96
C ALA A 151 10.52 -21.23 21.93
N THR A 152 9.85 -22.35 22.14
CA THR A 152 9.73 -23.40 21.13
C THR A 152 8.87 -22.90 19.97
N PHE A 153 9.25 -23.28 18.72
CA PHE A 153 8.46 -22.98 17.56
C PHE A 153 7.14 -23.76 17.57
N THR A 154 6.11 -23.17 18.14
CA THR A 154 4.74 -23.60 17.87
C THR A 154 4.18 -22.70 16.79
N PRO A 155 3.71 -23.24 15.64
CA PRO A 155 3.03 -22.43 14.64
C PRO A 155 1.91 -21.62 15.31
N ASP A 156 1.89 -20.30 15.06
CA ASP A 156 0.75 -19.50 15.50
C ASP A 156 -0.45 -19.90 14.62
N PRO A 157 -1.52 -20.45 15.20
CA PRO A 157 -2.69 -20.89 14.43
C PRO A 157 -3.35 -19.75 13.64
N ARG A 158 -3.05 -18.49 13.97
CA ARG A 158 -3.53 -17.30 13.23
C ARG A 158 -2.80 -17.09 11.91
N THR A 159 -1.62 -17.68 11.75
CA THR A 159 -0.77 -17.53 10.55
C THR A 159 -0.65 -18.81 9.75
N VAL A 160 -1.18 -19.92 10.24
CA VAL A 160 -1.17 -21.22 9.57
C VAL A 160 -2.44 -21.35 8.72
N GLY A 161 -2.24 -21.30 7.40
CA GLY A 161 -3.24 -21.75 6.45
C GLY A 161 -4.32 -20.75 6.08
N GLY A 162 -3.99 -19.71 5.31
CA GLY A 162 -4.95 -19.04 4.40
C GLY A 162 -6.21 -18.43 5.04
N GLY A 163 -6.20 -18.18 6.34
CA GLY A 163 -7.34 -17.61 7.06
C GLY A 163 -7.41 -16.08 6.95
N ALA A 164 -8.64 -15.56 6.90
CA ALA A 164 -8.88 -14.12 6.94
C ALA A 164 -8.33 -13.51 8.24
N THR A 165 -7.42 -12.54 8.14
CA THR A 165 -6.74 -11.92 9.28
C THR A 165 -6.82 -10.40 9.21
N THR A 166 -6.99 -9.77 10.37
CA THR A 166 -6.93 -8.30 10.50
C THR A 166 -5.66 -7.94 11.27
N TYR A 167 -4.89 -7.02 10.72
CA TYR A 167 -3.67 -6.49 11.29
C TYR A 167 -3.89 -5.05 11.72
N GLY A 168 -3.27 -4.64 12.82
CA GLY A 168 -3.24 -3.26 13.27
C GLY A 168 -1.82 -2.87 13.68
N ALA A 169 -1.44 -1.62 13.42
CA ALA A 169 -0.16 -1.08 13.88
C ALA A 169 -0.32 0.36 14.34
N LEU A 170 0.49 0.74 15.32
CA LEU A 170 0.65 2.11 15.80
C LEU A 170 2.14 2.47 15.74
N THR A 171 2.45 3.65 15.26
CA THR A 171 3.82 4.16 15.19
C THR A 171 3.84 5.60 15.70
N VAL A 172 4.84 5.94 16.49
CA VAL A 172 5.12 7.29 16.98
C VAL A 172 6.58 7.61 16.67
N GLY A 173 6.82 8.79 16.19
CA GLY A 173 8.17 9.25 15.83
C GLY A 173 8.34 10.78 15.99
#